data_ddffbff69dba6604a1e6c7b76ed9e610
#
_entry.id   ddffbff69dba6604a1e6c7b76ed9e610
#
_cell.length_a   1.000
_cell.length_b   1.000
_cell.length_c   1.000
_cell.angle_alpha   90.00
_cell.angle_beta   90.00
_cell.angle_gamma   90.00
#
_symmetry.space_group_name_H-M   'P 1'
#
loop_
_entity.id
_entity.type
_entity.pdbx_description
1 polymer ?
#
loop_
_entity_poly.entity_id
_entity_poly.type
_entity_poly.pdbx_seq_one_letter_code
_entity_poly.pdbx_strand_id
1 'polypeptide(L)'
;MIEFCTGAAISPDGGSFHITMYGGFNEEDANSSEAVYTLSLPSFTWINATSVSYQSNAEQRVNATAGRSSQSCQVYKGAQLVVVGGSVQLGNDTQDSCNPVFSPLRALDLSTYTWQTIFDPNISYQVPEVIYNVIGGK
;
A
#
# COMPACT_ATOMS: atom_id res chain seq x y z
N MET A 1 -8.36 -11.21 -7.51
CA MET A 1 -8.07 -9.76 -7.38
C MET A 1 -7.32 -9.33 -8.62
N ILE A 2 -7.79 -8.31 -9.27
CA ILE A 2 -7.22 -7.71 -10.48
C ILE A 2 -7.00 -6.21 -10.28
N GLU A 3 -6.30 -5.55 -11.20
CA GLU A 3 -6.11 -4.09 -11.19
C GLU A 3 -5.45 -3.52 -9.92
N PHE A 4 -4.62 -4.32 -9.26
CA PHE A 4 -3.76 -3.87 -8.16
C PHE A 4 -2.48 -3.20 -8.68
N CYS A 5 -1.78 -2.49 -7.82
CA CYS A 5 -0.45 -1.97 -8.15
C CYS A 5 0.63 -2.51 -7.19
N THR A 6 1.86 -2.51 -7.64
CA THR A 6 3.00 -3.05 -6.89
C THR A 6 4.19 -2.12 -6.89
N GLY A 7 5.02 -2.27 -5.86
CA GLY A 7 6.32 -1.63 -5.76
C GLY A 7 7.29 -2.47 -4.95
N ALA A 8 8.57 -2.35 -5.22
CA ALA A 8 9.61 -3.13 -4.57
C ALA A 8 10.55 -2.24 -3.74
N ALA A 9 10.91 -2.72 -2.57
CA ALA A 9 11.93 -2.16 -1.69
C ALA A 9 13.01 -3.20 -1.41
N ILE A 10 14.23 -2.73 -1.16
CA ILE A 10 15.40 -3.56 -0.85
C ILE A 10 15.83 -3.23 0.57
N SER A 11 16.06 -4.24 1.41
CA SER A 11 16.59 -4.03 2.76
C SER A 11 17.93 -3.28 2.72
N PRO A 12 18.26 -2.47 3.74
CA PRO A 12 19.50 -1.68 3.76
C PRO A 12 20.77 -2.51 3.62
N ASP A 13 20.75 -3.76 4.08
CA ASP A 13 21.85 -4.72 3.96
C ASP A 13 21.88 -5.48 2.61
N GLY A 14 20.87 -5.26 1.75
CA GLY A 14 20.73 -5.96 0.48
C GLY A 14 20.34 -7.43 0.59
N GLY A 15 20.03 -7.93 1.79
CA GLY A 15 19.77 -9.34 2.06
C GLY A 15 18.33 -9.79 1.73
N SER A 16 17.39 -8.85 1.59
CA SER A 16 16.00 -9.16 1.30
C SER A 16 15.34 -8.12 0.37
N PHE A 17 14.32 -8.60 -0.32
CA PHE A 17 13.48 -7.79 -1.21
C PHE A 17 12.03 -7.91 -0.77
N HIS A 18 11.32 -6.79 -0.76
CA HIS A 18 9.94 -6.74 -0.33
C HIS A 18 9.09 -6.15 -1.44
N ILE A 19 8.24 -6.97 -2.03
CA ILE A 19 7.32 -6.54 -3.10
C ILE A 19 5.97 -6.26 -2.47
N THR A 20 5.64 -4.99 -2.34
CA THR A 20 4.36 -4.55 -1.77
C THR A 20 3.32 -4.42 -2.85
N MET A 21 2.15 -4.99 -2.60
CA MET A 21 0.96 -4.93 -3.44
C MET A 21 -0.12 -4.14 -2.70
N TYR A 22 -0.77 -3.22 -3.41
CA TYR A 22 -1.85 -2.40 -2.86
C TYR A 22 -3.07 -2.38 -3.76
N GLY A 23 -4.23 -2.43 -3.13
CA GLY A 23 -5.51 -2.20 -3.79
C GLY A 23 -5.93 -3.34 -4.70
N GLY A 24 -6.65 -2.99 -5.73
CA GLY A 24 -7.21 -3.90 -6.71
C GLY A 24 -8.72 -4.06 -6.58
N PHE A 25 -9.30 -4.80 -7.50
CA PHE A 25 -10.73 -5.09 -7.55
C PHE A 25 -10.99 -6.56 -7.23
N ASN A 26 -11.95 -6.80 -6.37
CA ASN A 26 -12.45 -8.13 -6.07
C ASN A 26 -13.78 -8.33 -6.81
N GLU A 27 -13.81 -9.24 -7.77
CA GLU A 27 -14.99 -9.52 -8.57
C GLU A 27 -16.13 -10.16 -7.76
N GLU A 28 -15.79 -10.88 -6.68
CA GLU A 28 -16.79 -11.57 -5.85
C GLU A 28 -17.64 -10.57 -5.04
N ASP A 29 -16.97 -9.54 -4.51
CA ASP A 29 -17.62 -8.54 -3.65
C ASP A 29 -18.01 -7.27 -4.40
N ALA A 30 -17.59 -7.14 -5.68
CA ALA A 30 -17.72 -5.94 -6.50
C ALA A 30 -17.20 -4.67 -5.80
N ASN A 31 -16.12 -4.80 -5.03
CA ASN A 31 -15.51 -3.71 -4.26
C ASN A 31 -14.04 -3.51 -4.63
N SER A 32 -13.60 -2.26 -4.59
CA SER A 32 -12.18 -1.93 -4.59
C SER A 32 -11.56 -2.28 -3.24
N SER A 33 -10.40 -2.92 -3.27
CA SER A 33 -9.67 -3.36 -2.08
C SER A 33 -8.77 -2.26 -1.53
N GLU A 34 -8.70 -2.15 -0.22
CA GLU A 34 -7.70 -1.35 0.51
C GLU A 34 -6.53 -2.21 1.04
N ALA A 35 -6.49 -3.48 0.65
CA ALA A 35 -5.52 -4.43 1.14
C ALA A 35 -4.08 -4.06 0.76
N VAL A 36 -3.19 -4.23 1.72
CA VAL A 36 -1.74 -4.12 1.55
C VAL A 36 -1.12 -5.47 1.89
N TYR A 37 -0.50 -6.08 0.89
CA TYR A 37 0.25 -7.33 1.04
C TYR A 37 1.69 -7.13 0.65
N THR A 38 2.59 -7.86 1.28
CA THR A 38 4.01 -7.86 0.91
C THR A 38 4.50 -9.28 0.74
N LEU A 39 5.15 -9.54 -0.39
CA LEU A 39 5.93 -10.75 -0.62
C LEU A 39 7.37 -10.48 -0.22
N SER A 40 7.86 -11.22 0.78
CA SER A 40 9.26 -11.14 1.21
C SER A 40 10.10 -12.19 0.48
N LEU A 41 11.22 -11.77 -0.06
CA LEU A 41 12.22 -12.61 -0.72
C LEU A 41 13.57 -12.53 0.05
N PRO A 42 14.33 -13.63 0.16
CA PRO A 42 14.16 -14.94 -0.50
C PRO A 42 13.23 -15.91 0.21
N SER A 43 12.59 -15.52 1.32
CA SER A 43 11.71 -16.43 2.10
C SER A 43 10.45 -16.88 1.35
N PHE A 44 10.05 -16.18 0.28
CA PHE A 44 8.80 -16.38 -0.47
C PHE A 44 7.54 -16.39 0.43
N THR A 45 7.55 -15.53 1.44
CA THR A 45 6.46 -15.44 2.42
C THR A 45 5.58 -14.24 2.14
N TRP A 46 4.27 -14.48 2.03
CA TRP A 46 3.27 -13.41 1.95
C TRP A 46 2.90 -12.91 3.33
N ILE A 47 2.92 -11.61 3.50
CA ILE A 47 2.64 -10.91 4.75
C ILE A 47 1.49 -9.95 4.51
N ASN A 48 0.46 -10.04 5.34
CA ASN A 48 -0.67 -9.11 5.30
C ASN A 48 -0.37 -7.90 6.19
N ALA A 49 -0.13 -6.75 5.58
CA ALA A 49 0.11 -5.49 6.26
C ALA A 49 -1.13 -4.58 6.32
N THR A 50 -2.29 -5.06 5.88
CA THR A 50 -3.54 -4.26 5.82
C THR A 50 -3.93 -3.70 7.18
N SER A 51 -3.85 -4.49 8.24
CA SER A 51 -4.21 -4.05 9.59
C SER A 51 -3.28 -2.95 10.13
N VAL A 52 -2.01 -3.01 9.79
CA VAL A 52 -1.01 -2.01 10.18
C VAL A 52 -1.30 -0.69 9.46
N SER A 53 -1.51 -0.75 8.15
CA SER A 53 -1.83 0.43 7.34
C SER A 53 -3.17 1.08 7.75
N TYR A 54 -4.11 0.26 8.19
CA TYR A 54 -5.44 0.70 8.62
C TYR A 54 -5.44 1.39 9.99
N GLN A 55 -4.64 0.91 10.95
CA GLN A 55 -4.63 1.45 12.31
C GLN A 55 -3.96 2.81 12.44
N SER A 56 -3.02 3.11 11.56
CA SER A 56 -2.24 4.35 11.63
C SER A 56 -3.01 5.62 11.26
N ASN A 57 -4.21 5.50 10.69
CA ASN A 57 -4.93 6.62 10.07
C ASN A 57 -6.38 6.77 10.58
N ALA A 58 -6.64 6.56 11.86
CA ALA A 58 -7.99 6.65 12.41
C ALA A 58 -8.68 8.01 12.16
N GLU A 59 -7.91 9.10 12.09
CA GLU A 59 -8.44 10.45 11.80
C GLU A 59 -8.54 10.75 10.30
N GLN A 60 -7.78 10.05 9.47
CA GLN A 60 -7.76 10.23 8.00
C GLN A 60 -8.67 9.25 7.25
N ARG A 61 -9.38 8.40 7.98
CA ARG A 61 -10.20 7.31 7.45
C ARG A 61 -11.25 7.74 6.45
N VAL A 62 -11.83 8.92 6.61
CA VAL A 62 -12.97 9.34 5.79
C VAL A 62 -12.58 9.52 4.32
N ASN A 63 -11.31 9.83 4.04
CA ASN A 63 -10.84 10.14 2.69
C ASN A 63 -9.69 9.25 2.19
N ALA A 64 -9.07 8.49 3.08
CA ALA A 64 -7.84 7.76 2.78
C ALA A 64 -8.04 6.25 2.63
N THR A 65 -9.11 5.69 3.18
CA THR A 65 -9.31 4.25 3.32
C THR A 65 -10.19 3.60 2.28
N ALA A 66 -10.75 4.36 1.36
CA ALA A 66 -11.46 3.72 0.26
C ALA A 66 -10.45 2.94 -0.60
N GLY A 67 -10.66 1.66 -0.71
CA GLY A 67 -9.88 0.80 -1.60
C GLY A 67 -9.93 1.32 -3.02
N ARG A 68 -8.88 1.07 -3.78
CA ARG A 68 -8.76 1.54 -5.16
C ARG A 68 -8.41 0.42 -6.11
N SER A 69 -8.88 0.55 -7.33
CA SER A 69 -8.49 -0.27 -8.47
C SER A 69 -8.06 0.61 -9.64
N SER A 70 -7.32 0.06 -10.59
CA SER A 70 -6.82 0.76 -11.77
C SER A 70 -5.92 1.98 -11.46
N GLN A 71 -5.31 2.00 -10.26
CA GLN A 71 -4.35 3.04 -9.88
C GLN A 71 -2.96 2.74 -10.43
N SER A 72 -2.15 3.78 -10.58
CA SER A 72 -0.71 3.67 -10.85
C SER A 72 0.09 3.81 -9.57
N CYS A 73 1.15 3.02 -9.43
CA CYS A 73 2.07 3.12 -8.30
C CYS A 73 3.52 3.26 -8.77
N GLN A 74 4.26 4.07 -8.03
CA GLN A 74 5.70 4.22 -8.22
C GLN A 74 6.39 4.26 -6.86
N VAL A 75 7.47 3.50 -6.70
CA VAL A 75 8.30 3.56 -5.49
C VAL A 75 9.33 4.68 -5.63
N TYR A 76 9.35 5.56 -4.65
CA TYR A 76 10.33 6.61 -4.53
C TYR A 76 11.43 6.22 -3.54
N LYS A 77 12.69 6.24 -4.00
CA LYS A 77 13.90 5.87 -3.22
C LYS A 77 13.81 4.51 -2.51
N GLY A 78 13.00 3.58 -3.03
CA GLY A 78 12.79 2.28 -2.39
C GLY A 78 12.04 2.34 -1.05
N ALA A 79 11.52 3.48 -0.65
CA ALA A 79 11.01 3.72 0.71
C ALA A 79 9.54 4.16 0.77
N GLN A 80 9.04 4.79 -0.27
CA GLN A 80 7.68 5.34 -0.30
C GLN A 80 6.96 4.91 -1.58
N LEU A 81 5.81 4.26 -1.42
CA LEU A 81 4.94 3.91 -2.53
C LEU A 81 3.98 5.06 -2.80
N VAL A 82 4.19 5.74 -3.92
CA VAL A 82 3.31 6.81 -4.38
C VAL A 82 2.22 6.22 -5.26
N VAL A 83 0.98 6.42 -4.86
CA VAL A 83 -0.22 5.92 -5.54
C VAL A 83 -0.94 7.08 -6.19
N VAL A 84 -1.20 6.97 -7.49
CA VAL A 84 -1.83 8.02 -8.28
C VAL A 84 -3.10 7.52 -8.95
N GLY A 85 -4.17 8.27 -8.81
CA GLY A 85 -5.44 8.02 -9.49
C GLY A 85 -6.16 6.77 -8.99
N GLY A 86 -6.74 6.05 -9.92
CA GLY A 86 -7.58 4.89 -9.68
C GLY A 86 -9.05 5.23 -9.49
N SER A 87 -9.87 4.22 -9.36
CA SER A 87 -11.31 4.32 -9.07
C SER A 87 -11.63 3.62 -7.76
N VAL A 88 -12.62 4.14 -7.06
CA VAL A 88 -13.20 3.55 -5.87
C VAL A 88 -14.54 2.93 -6.24
N GLN A 89 -14.68 1.63 -6.09
CA GLN A 89 -15.93 0.94 -6.33
C GLN A 89 -16.45 0.33 -5.03
N LEU A 90 -17.70 0.65 -4.73
CA LEU A 90 -18.43 0.18 -3.56
C LEU A 90 -19.75 -0.42 -4.04
N GLY A 91 -19.77 -1.73 -4.28
CA GLY A 91 -20.91 -2.41 -4.88
C GLY A 91 -21.20 -1.89 -6.29
N ASN A 92 -22.41 -1.33 -6.50
CA ASN A 92 -22.82 -0.77 -7.80
C ASN A 92 -22.39 0.69 -8.02
N ASP A 93 -21.80 1.34 -7.01
CA ASP A 93 -21.36 2.73 -7.11
C ASP A 93 -19.88 2.80 -7.44
N THR A 94 -19.55 3.44 -8.56
CA THR A 94 -18.15 3.73 -8.93
C THR A 94 -17.88 5.20 -8.72
N GLN A 95 -16.86 5.50 -7.91
CA GLN A 95 -16.36 6.84 -7.68
C GLN A 95 -14.97 6.94 -8.30
N ASP A 96 -14.74 7.89 -9.17
CA ASP A 96 -13.40 8.13 -9.70
C ASP A 96 -12.54 8.93 -8.70
N SER A 97 -11.24 8.88 -8.89
CA SER A 97 -10.28 9.58 -8.02
C SER A 97 -10.31 11.11 -8.19
N CYS A 98 -11.05 11.63 -9.14
CA CYS A 98 -11.29 13.07 -9.32
C CYS A 98 -12.36 13.61 -8.38
N ASN A 99 -13.09 12.73 -7.69
CA ASN A 99 -14.02 13.16 -6.66
C ASN A 99 -13.24 13.83 -5.51
N PRO A 100 -13.59 15.06 -5.10
CA PRO A 100 -12.86 15.79 -4.05
C PRO A 100 -12.86 15.08 -2.67
N VAL A 101 -13.75 14.11 -2.48
CA VAL A 101 -13.77 13.27 -1.27
C VAL A 101 -12.57 12.30 -1.22
N PHE A 102 -12.00 11.93 -2.38
CA PHE A 102 -10.92 10.98 -2.48
C PHE A 102 -9.66 11.68 -3.00
N SER A 103 -8.60 11.71 -2.21
CA SER A 103 -7.32 12.27 -2.66
C SER A 103 -6.80 11.49 -3.87
N PRO A 104 -6.51 12.16 -5.01
CA PRO A 104 -5.99 11.49 -6.19
C PRO A 104 -4.54 11.00 -6.02
N LEU A 105 -3.83 11.56 -5.04
CA LEU A 105 -2.44 11.22 -4.74
C LEU A 105 -2.33 10.75 -3.30
N ARG A 106 -1.67 9.62 -3.09
CA ARG A 106 -1.42 9.03 -1.77
C ARG A 106 0.00 8.50 -1.70
N ALA A 107 0.57 8.50 -0.51
CA ALA A 107 1.89 7.95 -0.28
C ALA A 107 1.84 6.96 0.90
N LEU A 108 2.36 5.77 0.71
CA LEU A 108 2.53 4.76 1.75
C LEU A 108 4.01 4.67 2.12
N ASP A 109 4.34 4.92 3.37
CA ASP A 109 5.66 4.65 3.91
C ASP A 109 5.86 3.14 4.01
N LEU A 110 6.82 2.59 3.26
CA LEU A 110 7.08 1.16 3.21
C LEU A 110 7.84 0.65 4.44
N SER A 111 8.40 1.54 5.27
CA SER A 111 9.09 1.17 6.50
C SER A 111 8.13 0.90 7.66
N THR A 112 6.95 1.52 7.63
CA THR A 112 5.97 1.45 8.71
C THR A 112 4.60 0.97 8.25
N TYR A 113 4.39 0.88 6.94
CA TYR A 113 3.08 0.67 6.29
C TYR A 113 2.03 1.68 6.74
N THR A 114 2.44 2.94 6.95
CA THR A 114 1.54 4.03 7.29
C THR A 114 1.28 4.93 6.08
N TRP A 115 0.02 5.32 5.89
CA TRP A 115 -0.36 6.29 4.87
C TRP A 115 0.07 7.68 5.31
N GLN A 116 0.76 8.38 4.43
CA GLN A 116 1.27 9.74 4.66
C GLN A 116 0.39 10.76 3.94
N THR A 117 0.14 11.90 4.59
CA THR A 117 -0.52 13.05 3.97
C THR A 117 0.45 13.94 3.20
N ILE A 118 1.73 13.84 3.52
CA ILE A 118 2.79 14.64 2.93
C ILE A 118 3.84 13.71 2.35
N PHE A 119 4.25 13.97 1.12
CA PHE A 119 5.38 13.30 0.50
C PHE A 119 6.68 13.74 1.18
N ASP A 120 7.49 12.77 1.62
CA ASP A 120 8.80 13.02 2.25
C ASP A 120 9.94 12.69 1.26
N PRO A 121 10.63 13.72 0.72
CA PRO A 121 11.73 13.51 -0.20
C PRO A 121 13.00 12.93 0.46
N ASN A 122 13.09 12.95 1.79
CA ASN A 122 14.25 12.49 2.56
C ASN A 122 14.05 11.12 3.20
N ILE A 123 12.93 10.47 2.92
CA ILE A 123 12.62 9.16 3.48
C ILE A 123 13.68 8.11 3.08
N SER A 124 13.99 7.23 4.00
CA SER A 124 14.85 6.05 3.78
C SER A 124 14.12 4.79 4.23
N TYR A 125 14.34 3.70 3.52
CA TYR A 125 13.71 2.43 3.83
C TYR A 125 14.38 1.73 5.00
N GLN A 126 13.55 1.24 5.92
CA GLN A 126 13.91 0.26 6.94
C GLN A 126 12.93 -0.91 6.84
N VAL A 127 13.40 -2.13 7.07
CA VAL A 127 12.50 -3.29 7.02
C VAL A 127 11.44 -3.17 8.11
N PRO A 128 10.13 -3.23 7.76
CA PRO A 128 9.04 -3.07 8.73
C PRO A 128 9.02 -4.16 9.80
N GLU A 129 8.59 -3.80 11.00
CA GLU A 129 8.46 -4.74 12.11
C GLU A 129 7.53 -5.92 11.79
N VAL A 130 6.44 -5.67 11.06
CA VAL A 130 5.51 -6.73 10.64
C VAL A 130 6.19 -7.81 9.80
N ILE A 131 7.23 -7.48 9.05
CA ILE A 131 8.03 -8.44 8.28
C ILE A 131 8.91 -9.26 9.23
N TYR A 132 9.64 -8.61 10.12
CA TYR A 132 10.48 -9.31 11.12
C TYR A 132 9.70 -10.29 11.98
N ASN A 133 8.47 -9.91 12.36
CA ASN A 133 7.62 -10.76 13.20
C ASN A 133 7.19 -12.05 12.50
N VAL A 134 7.18 -12.07 11.18
CA VAL A 134 6.76 -13.24 10.38
C VAL A 134 7.95 -14.08 9.94
N ILE A 135 8.99 -13.47 9.39
CA ILE A 135 10.12 -14.21 8.80
C ILE A 135 11.32 -14.35 9.74
N GLY A 136 11.32 -13.64 10.86
CA GLY A 136 12.45 -13.58 11.79
C GLY A 136 13.60 -12.74 11.26
N GLY A 137 14.59 -12.54 12.11
CA GLY A 137 15.78 -11.76 11.79
C GLY A 137 15.62 -10.26 12.08
N LYS A 138 16.61 -9.69 12.66
CA LYS A 138 16.71 -8.25 12.88
C LYS A 138 18.10 -7.81 12.43
#